data_92dbfc12471aa04ce820ec4dbc3874aa
#
_entry.id   92dbfc12471aa04ce820ec4dbc3874aa
#
_cell.length_a   1.000
_cell.length_b   1.000
_cell.length_c   1.000
_cell.angle_alpha   90.00
_cell.angle_beta   90.00
_cell.angle_gamma   90.00
#
_symmetry.space_group_name_H-M   'P 1'
#
loop_
_entity.id
_entity.type
_entity.pdbx_description
1 polymer ?
#
loop_
_entity_poly.entity_id
_entity_poly.type
_entity_poly.pdbx_seq_one_letter_code
_entity_poly.pdbx_strand_id
1 'polypeptide(L)'
;MNLRFPILVFDIETLTDLKAGAHLYHLDLPEADVEQALTKIRRQESGMDFQRLPLHEIVCISGLWIDEKGIRLFSFSQEQNTEAEMLTKFLSIFDKKQPTLISWNGSQFDLPVILFRAMYHGLSASSLFDQGEIDNQK
;
A
#
# COMPACT_ATOMS: atom_id res chain seq x y z
N MET A 1 -25.94 -7.74 -5.71
CA MET A 1 -25.07 -6.98 -4.81
C MET A 1 -25.17 -5.49 -5.14
N ASN A 2 -25.63 -4.69 -4.20
CA ASN A 2 -25.75 -3.25 -4.39
C ASN A 2 -24.48 -2.58 -3.89
N LEU A 3 -23.57 -2.22 -4.80
CA LEU A 3 -22.38 -1.44 -4.47
C LEU A 3 -22.77 0.03 -4.33
N ARG A 4 -22.34 0.64 -3.24
CA ARG A 4 -22.58 2.06 -2.98
C ARG A 4 -21.56 2.92 -3.72
N PHE A 5 -22.05 3.83 -4.54
CA PHE A 5 -21.21 4.84 -5.18
C PHE A 5 -20.76 5.92 -4.18
N PRO A 6 -19.59 6.52 -4.40
CA PRO A 6 -18.61 6.20 -5.44
C PRO A 6 -17.88 4.88 -5.14
N ILE A 7 -17.32 4.25 -6.17
CA ILE A 7 -16.52 3.03 -6.06
C ILE A 7 -15.10 3.35 -6.47
N LEU A 8 -14.15 2.87 -5.70
CA LEU A 8 -12.72 2.96 -6.00
C LEU A 8 -12.16 1.55 -6.16
N VAL A 9 -11.88 1.17 -7.40
CA VAL A 9 -11.13 -0.04 -7.72
C VAL A 9 -9.66 0.36 -7.78
N PHE A 10 -8.79 -0.26 -6.97
CA PHE A 10 -7.40 0.16 -6.92
C PHE A 10 -6.45 -1.02 -6.80
N ASP A 11 -5.19 -0.74 -7.15
CA ASP A 11 -4.08 -1.67 -7.04
C ASP A 11 -2.82 -0.89 -6.70
N ILE A 12 -1.89 -1.54 -6.01
CA ILE A 12 -0.58 -0.97 -5.70
C ILE A 12 0.53 -1.83 -6.28
N GLU A 13 1.63 -1.18 -6.67
CA GLU A 13 2.88 -1.85 -7.01
C GLU A 13 3.92 -1.46 -5.97
N THR A 14 4.71 -2.42 -5.54
CA THR A 14 5.70 -2.22 -4.49
C THR A 14 7.07 -2.78 -4.87
N LEU A 15 8.11 -2.20 -4.26
CA LEU A 15 9.45 -2.74 -4.24
C LEU A 15 9.89 -2.91 -2.79
N THR A 16 10.86 -3.77 -2.54
CA THR A 16 11.43 -3.90 -1.20
C THR A 16 12.13 -2.61 -0.80
N ASP A 17 11.78 -2.06 0.36
CA ASP A 17 12.46 -0.90 0.95
C ASP A 17 13.79 -1.37 1.55
N LEU A 18 14.84 -1.26 0.77
CA LEU A 18 16.17 -1.73 1.15
C LEU A 18 16.75 -0.93 2.31
N LYS A 19 16.49 0.36 2.34
CA LYS A 19 16.96 1.25 3.41
C LYS A 19 16.30 0.91 4.74
N ALA A 20 14.98 0.81 4.76
CA ALA A 20 14.24 0.43 5.97
C ALA A 20 14.59 -1.00 6.41
N GLY A 21 14.74 -1.92 5.46
CA GLY A 21 15.14 -3.30 5.76
C GLY A 21 16.54 -3.38 6.38
N ALA A 22 17.50 -2.66 5.81
CA ALA A 22 18.85 -2.60 6.35
C ALA A 22 18.85 -2.04 7.78
N HIS A 23 18.06 -1.00 8.02
CA HIS A 23 17.93 -0.40 9.35
C HIS A 23 17.29 -1.38 10.34
N LEU A 24 16.22 -2.03 9.94
CA LEU A 24 15.48 -2.98 10.79
C LEU A 24 16.36 -4.14 11.30
N TYR A 25 17.19 -4.69 10.42
CA TYR A 25 18.04 -5.84 10.74
C TYR A 25 19.49 -5.47 11.06
N HIS A 26 19.79 -4.18 11.23
CA HIS A 26 21.13 -3.67 11.54
C HIS A 26 22.19 -4.15 10.52
N LEU A 27 21.85 -4.10 9.24
CA LEU A 27 22.77 -4.52 8.17
C LEU A 27 23.68 -3.37 7.79
N ASP A 28 24.98 -3.56 7.97
CA ASP A 28 26.03 -2.63 7.51
C ASP A 28 26.65 -3.19 6.23
N LEU A 29 25.91 -3.11 5.13
CA LEU A 29 26.27 -3.65 3.84
C LEU A 29 26.07 -2.60 2.74
N PRO A 30 26.84 -2.69 1.62
CA PRO A 30 26.52 -1.90 0.45
C PRO A 30 25.07 -2.19 -0.02
N GLU A 31 24.41 -1.20 -0.56
CA GLU A 31 23.01 -1.32 -1.02
C GLU A 31 22.81 -2.51 -1.96
N ALA A 32 23.79 -2.76 -2.84
CA ALA A 32 23.72 -3.88 -3.77
C ALA A 32 23.62 -5.26 -3.08
N ASP A 33 24.09 -5.37 -1.85
CA ASP A 33 24.08 -6.63 -1.08
C ASP A 33 22.89 -6.73 -0.13
N VAL A 34 22.20 -5.65 0.14
CA VAL A 34 21.09 -5.60 1.11
C VAL A 34 19.92 -6.45 0.65
N GLU A 35 19.55 -6.37 -0.61
CA GLU A 35 18.41 -7.13 -1.16
C GLU A 35 18.59 -8.63 -0.96
N GLN A 36 19.79 -9.14 -1.27
CA GLN A 36 20.10 -10.54 -1.11
C GLN A 36 20.09 -10.96 0.36
N ALA A 37 20.62 -10.11 1.24
CA ALA A 37 20.64 -10.36 2.68
C ALA A 37 19.19 -10.39 3.23
N LEU A 38 18.33 -9.47 2.83
CA LEU A 38 16.93 -9.45 3.24
C LEU A 38 16.16 -10.68 2.76
N THR A 39 16.40 -11.10 1.53
CA THR A 39 15.80 -12.34 0.98
C THR A 39 16.21 -13.55 1.80
N LYS A 40 17.49 -13.67 2.14
CA LYS A 40 18.01 -14.76 2.96
C LYS A 40 17.39 -14.79 4.36
N ILE A 41 17.32 -13.63 5.01
CA ILE A 41 16.68 -13.51 6.33
C ILE A 41 15.22 -13.94 6.25
N ARG A 42 14.50 -13.47 5.22
CA ARG A 42 13.08 -13.78 5.09
C ARG A 42 12.83 -15.27 4.85
N ARG A 43 13.67 -15.92 4.06
CA ARG A 43 13.61 -17.38 3.86
C ARG A 43 13.81 -18.14 5.18
N GLN A 44 14.71 -17.67 6.03
CA GLN A 44 14.94 -18.28 7.34
C GLN A 44 13.75 -18.08 8.28
N GLU A 45 13.08 -16.93 8.21
CA GLU A 45 11.93 -16.61 9.05
C GLU A 45 10.65 -17.32 8.63
N SER A 46 10.38 -17.40 7.34
CA SER A 46 9.07 -17.81 6.79
C SER A 46 9.11 -18.96 5.80
N GLY A 47 10.27 -19.33 5.31
CA GLY A 47 10.43 -20.30 4.23
C GLY A 47 10.14 -19.75 2.85
N MET A 48 9.81 -18.46 2.73
CA MET A 48 9.47 -17.80 1.46
C MET A 48 10.26 -16.52 1.28
N ASP A 49 10.30 -16.01 0.05
CA ASP A 49 11.00 -14.76 -0.29
C ASP A 49 10.17 -13.50 -0.03
N PHE A 50 8.86 -13.65 0.11
CA PHE A 50 7.94 -12.54 0.29
C PHE A 50 8.24 -11.76 1.56
N GLN A 51 8.57 -10.49 1.41
CA GLN A 51 8.98 -9.63 2.53
C GLN A 51 7.83 -9.31 3.47
N ARG A 52 8.17 -8.90 4.69
CA ARG A 52 7.19 -8.38 5.64
C ARG A 52 6.48 -7.16 5.06
N LEU A 53 5.19 -7.03 5.33
CA LEU A 53 4.36 -5.97 4.75
C LEU A 53 4.92 -4.55 4.93
N PRO A 54 5.46 -4.17 6.12
CA PRO A 54 6.04 -2.83 6.28
C PRO A 54 7.23 -2.51 5.38
N LEU A 55 7.88 -3.53 4.82
CA LEU A 55 9.04 -3.36 3.92
C LEU A 55 8.66 -3.28 2.44
N HIS A 56 7.37 -3.23 2.13
CA HIS A 56 6.89 -3.00 0.77
C HIS A 56 6.72 -1.51 0.52
N GLU A 57 7.73 -0.89 -0.09
CA GLU A 57 7.66 0.51 -0.51
C GLU A 57 6.74 0.65 -1.70
N ILE A 58 5.73 1.50 -1.60
CA ILE A 58 4.77 1.72 -2.67
C ILE A 58 5.41 2.59 -3.75
N VAL A 59 5.44 2.09 -4.98
CA VAL A 59 6.02 2.81 -6.13
C VAL A 59 4.95 3.24 -7.13
N CYS A 60 3.75 2.69 -7.04
CA CYS A 60 2.62 3.09 -7.88
C CYS A 60 1.31 2.77 -7.16
N ILE A 61 0.36 3.68 -7.25
CA ILE A 61 -1.03 3.46 -6.88
C ILE A 61 -1.88 3.83 -8.08
N SER A 62 -2.62 2.89 -8.63
CA SER A 62 -3.52 3.14 -9.74
C SER A 62 -4.91 2.63 -9.45
N GLY A 63 -5.90 3.17 -10.15
CA GLY A 63 -7.27 2.76 -9.92
C GLY A 63 -8.26 3.33 -10.90
N LEU A 64 -9.50 2.87 -10.71
CA LEU A 64 -10.68 3.35 -11.39
C LEU A 64 -11.60 3.99 -10.38
N TRP A 65 -11.97 5.23 -10.64
CA TRP A 65 -13.01 5.93 -9.90
C TRP A 65 -14.31 5.81 -10.64
N ILE A 66 -15.32 5.22 -10.02
CA ILE A 66 -16.63 4.97 -10.62
C ILE A 66 -17.69 5.71 -9.81
N ASP A 67 -18.38 6.62 -10.47
CA ASP A 67 -19.52 7.33 -9.89
C ASP A 67 -20.65 7.46 -10.93
N GLU A 68 -21.67 8.22 -10.60
CA GLU A 68 -22.82 8.43 -11.48
C GLU A 68 -22.45 9.13 -12.80
N LYS A 69 -21.31 9.82 -12.84
CA LYS A 69 -20.82 10.52 -14.02
C LYS A 69 -20.01 9.63 -14.95
N GLY A 70 -19.63 8.43 -14.52
CA GLY A 70 -18.88 7.49 -15.33
C GLY A 70 -17.64 6.95 -14.64
N ILE A 71 -16.67 6.51 -15.44
CA ILE A 71 -15.45 5.85 -15.00
C ILE A 71 -14.25 6.74 -15.34
N ARG A 72 -13.38 6.97 -14.36
CA ARG A 72 -12.13 7.73 -14.55
C ARG A 72 -10.95 6.90 -14.05
N LEU A 73 -9.91 6.82 -14.88
CA LEU A 73 -8.66 6.16 -14.54
C LEU A 73 -7.70 7.17 -13.89
N PHE A 74 -6.98 6.75 -12.86
CA PHE A 74 -5.89 7.54 -12.28
C PHE A 74 -4.68 6.66 -11.99
N SER A 75 -3.52 7.29 -11.93
CA SER A 75 -2.28 6.62 -11.53
C SER A 75 -1.34 7.63 -10.88
N PHE A 76 -0.80 7.26 -9.72
CA PHE A 76 0.27 7.99 -9.04
C PHE A 76 1.52 7.10 -9.04
N SER A 77 2.65 7.61 -9.52
CA SER A 77 3.88 6.82 -9.58
C SER A 77 5.08 7.57 -8.97
N GLN A 78 6.10 6.82 -8.63
CA GLN A 78 7.34 7.37 -8.09
C GLN A 78 8.11 8.29 -9.06
N GLU A 79 7.77 8.23 -10.35
CA GLU A 79 8.36 9.13 -11.35
C GLU A 79 7.95 10.59 -11.12
N GLN A 80 6.79 10.82 -10.54
CA GLN A 80 6.23 12.15 -10.34
C GLN A 80 5.94 12.49 -8.88
N ASN A 81 5.95 11.50 -8.00
CA ASN A 81 5.57 11.65 -6.60
C ASN A 81 6.48 10.84 -5.69
N THR A 82 6.74 11.34 -4.48
CA THR A 82 7.30 10.51 -3.41
C THR A 82 6.21 9.55 -2.90
N GLU A 83 6.62 8.51 -2.18
CA GLU A 83 5.67 7.59 -1.53
C GLU A 83 4.71 8.35 -0.60
N ALA A 84 5.24 9.26 0.21
CA ALA A 84 4.41 10.08 1.11
C ALA A 84 3.39 10.92 0.36
N GLU A 85 3.77 11.49 -0.79
CA GLU A 85 2.85 12.25 -1.63
C GLU A 85 1.75 11.37 -2.24
N MET A 86 2.11 10.18 -2.74
CA MET A 86 1.13 9.22 -3.27
C MET A 86 0.12 8.80 -2.21
N LEU A 87 0.60 8.47 -1.01
CA LEU A 87 -0.23 8.10 0.12
C LEU A 87 -1.14 9.24 0.56
N THR A 88 -0.61 10.46 0.63
CA THR A 88 -1.39 11.65 0.99
C THR A 88 -2.54 11.87 0.00
N LYS A 89 -2.27 11.75 -1.29
CA LYS A 89 -3.29 11.87 -2.34
C LYS A 89 -4.36 10.78 -2.22
N PHE A 90 -3.94 9.53 -2.05
CA PHE A 90 -4.87 8.40 -1.91
C PHE A 90 -5.76 8.55 -0.67
N LEU A 91 -5.15 8.82 0.48
CA LEU A 91 -5.88 8.99 1.74
C LEU A 91 -6.82 10.19 1.71
N SER A 92 -6.43 11.28 1.05
CA SER A 92 -7.27 12.47 0.88
C SER A 92 -8.52 12.17 0.05
N ILE A 93 -8.39 11.40 -1.04
CA ILE A 93 -9.55 10.96 -1.84
C ILE A 93 -10.50 10.16 -0.96
N PHE A 94 -9.95 9.25 -0.18
CA PHE A 94 -10.71 8.39 0.68
C PHE A 94 -11.46 9.17 1.77
N ASP A 95 -10.76 10.08 2.47
CA ASP A 95 -11.34 10.88 3.55
C ASP A 95 -12.50 11.77 3.06
N LYS A 96 -12.35 12.37 1.87
CA LYS A 96 -13.34 13.30 1.32
C LYS A 96 -14.57 12.61 0.75
N LYS A 97 -14.41 11.45 0.14
CA LYS A 97 -15.44 10.80 -0.65
C LYS A 97 -15.95 9.49 -0.08
N GLN A 98 -15.19 8.88 0.81
CA GLN A 98 -15.52 7.60 1.45
C GLN A 98 -16.07 6.55 0.45
N PRO A 99 -15.29 6.22 -0.58
CA PRO A 99 -15.75 5.29 -1.61
C PRO A 99 -15.84 3.86 -1.08
N THR A 100 -16.66 3.05 -1.76
CA THR A 100 -16.58 1.59 -1.63
C THR A 100 -15.28 1.13 -2.28
N LEU A 101 -14.45 0.42 -1.52
CA LEU A 101 -13.15 -0.05 -1.99
C LEU A 101 -13.26 -1.43 -2.61
N ILE A 102 -12.63 -1.61 -3.76
CA ILE A 102 -12.48 -2.91 -4.43
C ILE A 102 -11.01 -3.09 -4.78
N SER A 103 -10.42 -4.22 -4.33
CA SER A 103 -9.06 -4.60 -4.66
C SER A 103 -8.97 -6.11 -4.70
N TRP A 104 -8.06 -6.65 -5.51
CA TRP A 104 -7.92 -8.10 -5.66
C TRP A 104 -7.53 -8.78 -4.34
N ASN A 105 -6.54 -8.25 -3.64
CA ASN A 105 -6.07 -8.81 -2.38
C ASN A 105 -6.01 -7.73 -1.28
N GLY A 106 -6.97 -6.82 -1.32
CA GLY A 106 -6.96 -5.59 -0.53
C GLY A 106 -6.84 -5.80 0.97
N SER A 107 -7.58 -6.75 1.54
CA SER A 107 -7.59 -6.99 2.97
C SER A 107 -6.32 -7.64 3.50
N GLN A 108 -5.58 -8.39 2.67
CA GLN A 108 -4.39 -9.12 3.08
C GLN A 108 -3.08 -8.46 2.65
N PHE A 109 -3.11 -7.61 1.65
CA PHE A 109 -1.91 -6.98 1.13
C PHE A 109 -2.05 -5.46 0.96
N ASP A 110 -2.90 -5.00 0.03
CA ASP A 110 -2.95 -3.59 -0.37
C ASP A 110 -3.25 -2.66 0.82
N LEU A 111 -4.32 -2.93 1.56
CA LEU A 111 -4.71 -2.09 2.69
C LEU A 111 -3.72 -2.15 3.85
N PRO A 112 -3.26 -3.33 4.31
CA PRO A 112 -2.22 -3.39 5.33
C PRO A 112 -0.93 -2.68 4.92
N VAL A 113 -0.49 -2.82 3.67
CA VAL A 113 0.71 -2.12 3.18
C VAL A 113 0.50 -0.61 3.22
N ILE A 114 -0.63 -0.13 2.72
CA ILE A 114 -0.97 1.30 2.77
C ILE A 114 -0.95 1.82 4.21
N LEU A 115 -1.54 1.08 5.16
CA LEU A 115 -1.57 1.47 6.56
C LEU A 115 -0.17 1.50 7.18
N PHE A 116 0.65 0.47 6.98
CA PHE A 116 2.02 0.43 7.51
C PHE A 116 2.89 1.55 6.92
N ARG A 117 2.78 1.80 5.62
CA ARG A 117 3.56 2.84 4.97
C ARG A 117 3.06 4.24 5.35
N ALA A 118 1.76 4.42 5.56
CA ALA A 118 1.22 5.67 6.11
C ALA A 118 1.78 5.93 7.51
N MET A 119 1.82 4.92 8.38
CA MET A 119 2.44 5.03 9.71
C MET A 119 3.93 5.38 9.61
N TYR A 120 4.65 4.74 8.70
CA TYR A 120 6.07 5.01 8.45
C TYR A 120 6.31 6.49 8.12
N HIS A 121 5.43 7.13 7.37
CA HIS A 121 5.51 8.53 6.99
C HIS A 121 4.79 9.48 7.95
N GLY A 122 4.22 8.97 9.04
CA GLY A 122 3.49 9.79 10.01
C GLY A 122 2.16 10.33 9.50
N LEU A 123 1.54 9.67 8.54
CA LEU A 123 0.26 10.07 7.95
C LEU A 123 -0.91 9.41 8.66
N SER A 124 -2.03 10.13 8.79
CA SER A 124 -3.27 9.60 9.35
C SER A 124 -4.05 8.81 8.31
N ALA A 125 -4.46 7.60 8.67
CA ALA A 125 -5.29 6.72 7.84
C ALA A 125 -6.53 6.22 8.60
N SER A 126 -7.02 6.99 9.56
CA SER A 126 -8.11 6.57 10.45
C SER A 126 -9.40 6.21 9.71
N SER A 127 -9.80 7.02 8.74
CA SER A 127 -11.03 6.77 7.96
C SER A 127 -10.95 5.47 7.17
N LEU A 128 -9.79 5.16 6.60
CA LEU A 128 -9.55 3.92 5.86
C LEU A 128 -9.60 2.72 6.80
N PHE A 129 -9.03 2.85 7.99
CA PHE A 129 -9.02 1.80 9.00
C PHE A 129 -10.43 1.46 9.48
N ASP A 130 -11.24 2.47 9.80
CA ASP A 130 -12.60 2.30 10.30
C ASP A 130 -13.49 1.56 9.31
N GLN A 131 -13.30 1.77 8.00
CA GLN A 131 -14.09 1.09 6.98
C GLN A 131 -13.58 -0.30 6.64
N GLY A 132 -12.29 -0.55 6.81
CA GLY A 132 -11.68 -1.87 6.56
C GLY A 132 -12.25 -2.96 7.45
N GLU A 133 -12.76 -2.63 8.63
CA GLU A 133 -13.41 -3.58 9.52
C GLU A 133 -14.78 -4.06 9.02
N ILE A 134 -15.48 -3.23 8.28
CA ILE A 134 -16.84 -3.54 7.80
C ILE A 134 -16.80 -4.54 6.64
N ASP A 135 -15.80 -4.45 5.78
CA ASP A 135 -15.67 -5.32 4.61
C ASP A 135 -15.05 -6.68 4.93
N ASN A 136 -14.38 -6.82 6.06
CA ASN A 136 -13.83 -8.10 6.52
C ASN A 136 -14.89 -9.06 7.10
N GLN A 137 -16.13 -8.63 7.18
CA GLN A 137 -17.25 -9.50 7.65
C GLN A 137 -17.93 -10.24 6.50
N LYS A 138 -17.41 -10.15 5.32
CA LYS A 138 -17.87 -10.90 4.16
C LYS A 138 -16.85 -11.96 3.79
#